data_e2e1228162030783ad93b63364ffef7d
#
_entry.id   e2e1228162030783ad93b63364ffef7d
#
_cell.length_a   1.000
_cell.length_b   1.000
_cell.length_c   1.000
_cell.angle_alpha   90.00
_cell.angle_beta   90.00
_cell.angle_gamma   90.00
#
_symmetry.space_group_name_H-M   'P 1'
#
loop_
_entity.id
_entity.type
_entity.pdbx_description
1 polymer ?
#
loop_
_entity_poly.entity_id
_entity_poly.type
_entity_poly.pdbx_seq_one_letter_code
_entity_poly.pdbx_strand_id
1 'polypeptide(L)'
;LQNGPASRYAPYFDVTWDSPEAKLRNLVLMPILGDHYGRVLEAGQLVLEREGPVFHVRYFDHVLPIAPRTLRGLLAPPARRIQSDELAFIATAYGRLPYATLTDPASVEERHRDQRVLTAQLARLLEQNPEVGAAIDEEVANINRDVDALDRLLEAQNYRVAYWRTAGRELDYR
;
A
#
# COMPACT_ATOMS: atom_id res chain seq x y z
N LEU A 1 6.90 0.82 -6.72
CA LEU A 1 6.35 1.29 -5.44
C LEU A 1 5.73 0.15 -4.63
N GLN A 2 4.82 -0.65 -5.20
CA GLN A 2 4.03 -1.66 -4.48
C GLN A 2 4.88 -2.71 -3.74
N ASN A 3 5.96 -3.17 -4.35
CA ASN A 3 6.84 -4.21 -3.82
C ASN A 3 8.20 -3.69 -3.32
N GLY A 4 8.41 -2.38 -3.28
CA GLY A 4 9.65 -1.79 -2.79
C GLY A 4 10.90 -2.39 -3.44
N PRO A 5 11.98 -2.64 -2.66
CA PRO A 5 13.20 -3.29 -3.14
C PRO A 5 12.98 -4.66 -3.77
N ALA A 6 11.96 -5.44 -3.33
CA ALA A 6 11.61 -6.74 -3.89
C ALA A 6 10.80 -6.66 -5.20
N SER A 7 10.70 -5.50 -5.82
CA SER A 7 10.11 -5.36 -7.15
C SER A 7 10.98 -6.05 -8.20
N ARG A 8 10.36 -6.83 -9.12
CA ARG A 8 11.07 -7.41 -10.27
C ARG A 8 11.73 -6.35 -11.17
N TYR A 9 11.23 -5.13 -11.10
CA TYR A 9 11.71 -3.99 -11.89
C TYR A 9 12.72 -3.12 -11.14
N ALA A 10 12.96 -3.37 -9.83
CA ALA A 10 13.88 -2.57 -9.02
C ALA A 10 15.28 -2.41 -9.68
N PRO A 11 15.88 -3.47 -10.31
CA PRO A 11 17.17 -3.35 -10.95
C PRO A 11 17.22 -2.42 -12.17
N TYR A 12 16.06 -2.07 -12.76
CA TYR A 12 15.97 -1.22 -13.94
C TYR A 12 15.80 0.26 -13.61
N PHE A 13 15.65 0.61 -12.33
CA PHE A 13 15.48 1.98 -11.87
C PHE A 13 16.63 2.34 -10.94
N ASP A 14 17.18 3.54 -11.13
CA ASP A 14 18.20 4.11 -10.25
C ASP A 14 17.56 4.62 -8.96
N VAL A 15 17.24 3.70 -8.07
CA VAL A 15 16.65 4.00 -6.75
C VAL A 15 17.66 3.64 -5.67
N THR A 16 18.07 4.63 -4.89
CA THR A 16 18.93 4.42 -3.71
C THR A 16 18.10 3.87 -2.56
N TRP A 17 18.09 2.53 -2.40
CA TRP A 17 17.38 1.87 -1.31
C TRP A 17 18.05 2.02 0.05
N ASP A 18 19.37 2.20 0.07
CA ASP A 18 20.16 2.42 1.28
C ASP A 18 20.42 3.90 1.49
N SER A 19 19.34 4.65 1.78
CA SER A 19 19.44 6.07 2.08
C SER A 19 20.23 6.30 3.39
N PRO A 20 21.10 7.34 3.44
CA PRO A 20 21.75 7.80 4.67
C PRO A 20 20.74 8.15 5.76
N GLU A 21 19.58 8.67 5.37
CA GLU A 21 18.48 8.92 6.29
C GLU A 21 17.75 7.63 6.63
N ALA A 22 17.82 7.25 7.90
CA ALA A 22 17.18 6.02 8.40
C ALA A 22 15.67 5.95 8.09
N LYS A 23 15.00 7.10 8.04
CA LYS A 23 13.56 7.22 7.74
C LYS A 23 13.20 6.93 6.28
N LEU A 24 14.18 7.00 5.36
CA LEU A 24 13.98 6.76 3.92
C LEU A 24 14.59 5.44 3.45
N ARG A 25 15.14 4.63 4.34
CA ARG A 25 15.67 3.31 3.96
C ARG A 25 14.57 2.41 3.43
N ASN A 26 14.86 1.76 2.30
CA ASN A 26 13.94 0.87 1.59
C ASN A 26 12.64 1.57 1.13
N LEU A 27 12.64 2.88 1.06
CA LEU A 27 11.49 3.70 0.67
C LEU A 27 11.82 4.56 -0.56
N VAL A 28 10.80 4.83 -1.36
CA VAL A 28 10.87 5.78 -2.47
C VAL A 28 10.24 7.09 -2.03
N LEU A 29 11.00 8.19 -2.07
CA LEU A 29 10.44 9.52 -1.84
C LEU A 29 9.69 10.00 -3.09
N MET A 30 8.43 10.38 -2.91
CA MET A 30 7.53 10.87 -3.96
C MET A 30 7.17 12.33 -3.70
N PRO A 31 7.90 13.31 -4.29
CA PRO A 31 7.67 14.73 -4.09
C PRO A 31 6.51 15.23 -4.96
N ILE A 32 5.31 14.74 -4.71
CA ILE A 32 4.12 15.01 -5.53
C ILE A 32 3.09 15.93 -4.86
N LEU A 33 3.23 16.18 -3.55
CA LEU A 33 2.24 16.96 -2.83
C LEU A 33 2.38 18.45 -3.11
N GLY A 34 1.25 19.13 -3.27
CA GLY A 34 1.17 20.59 -3.48
C GLY A 34 1.33 21.42 -2.19
N ASP A 35 1.26 20.78 -1.01
CA ASP A 35 1.48 21.38 0.32
C ASP A 35 2.11 20.34 1.26
N HIS A 36 2.37 20.73 2.51
CA HIS A 36 2.90 19.86 3.55
C HIS A 36 1.97 18.67 3.80
N TYR A 37 2.57 17.50 4.00
CA TYR A 37 1.88 16.21 4.13
C TYR A 37 0.70 16.25 5.11
N GLY A 38 0.91 16.76 6.33
CA GLY A 38 -0.17 16.82 7.33
C GLY A 38 -1.37 17.64 6.87
N ARG A 39 -1.15 18.77 6.19
CA ARG A 39 -2.24 19.61 5.65
C ARG A 39 -3.00 18.91 4.53
N VAL A 40 -2.28 18.23 3.65
CA VAL A 40 -2.87 17.46 2.54
C VAL A 40 -3.73 16.31 3.08
N LEU A 41 -3.24 15.64 4.12
CA LEU A 41 -3.94 14.55 4.80
C LEU A 41 -5.21 15.05 5.51
N GLU A 42 -5.10 16.09 6.35
CA GLU A 42 -6.23 16.70 7.06
C GLU A 42 -7.28 17.30 6.10
N ALA A 43 -6.85 17.79 4.94
CA ALA A 43 -7.74 18.30 3.92
C ALA A 43 -8.46 17.19 3.12
N GLY A 44 -8.21 15.90 3.42
CA GLY A 44 -8.84 14.76 2.74
C GLY A 44 -8.47 14.63 1.26
N GLN A 45 -7.30 15.14 0.85
CA GLN A 45 -6.85 15.10 -0.54
C GLN A 45 -6.18 13.77 -0.91
N LEU A 46 -5.77 12.98 0.09
CA LEU A 46 -5.31 11.60 -0.08
C LEU A 46 -6.49 10.69 0.21
N VAL A 47 -6.90 9.89 -0.76
CA VAL A 47 -8.11 9.05 -0.67
C VAL A 47 -7.77 7.62 -0.98
N LEU A 48 -8.04 6.72 -0.04
CA LEU A 48 -7.97 5.28 -0.28
C LEU A 48 -9.16 4.85 -1.14
N GLU A 49 -8.88 4.16 -2.21
CA GLU A 49 -9.88 3.63 -3.14
C GLU A 49 -9.66 2.14 -3.41
N ARG A 50 -10.74 1.46 -3.77
CA ARG A 50 -10.72 0.07 -4.21
C ARG A 50 -11.37 -0.08 -5.58
N GLU A 51 -10.71 -0.80 -6.46
CA GLU A 51 -11.25 -1.21 -7.74
C GLU A 51 -11.10 -2.73 -7.89
N GLY A 52 -12.21 -3.46 -7.78
CA GLY A 52 -12.17 -4.91 -7.70
C GLY A 52 -11.30 -5.37 -6.52
N PRO A 53 -10.30 -6.26 -6.75
CA PRO A 53 -9.38 -6.72 -5.71
C PRO A 53 -8.19 -5.79 -5.48
N VAL A 54 -8.10 -4.65 -6.19
CA VAL A 54 -6.96 -3.74 -6.16
C VAL A 54 -7.26 -2.54 -5.27
N PHE A 55 -6.28 -2.14 -4.47
CA PHE A 55 -6.35 -0.97 -3.59
C PHE A 55 -5.26 0.02 -3.96
N HIS A 56 -5.58 1.29 -3.91
CA HIS A 56 -4.65 2.38 -4.16
C HIS A 56 -5.03 3.64 -3.37
N VAL A 57 -4.09 4.53 -3.20
CA VAL A 57 -4.36 5.88 -2.69
C VAL A 57 -4.28 6.85 -3.86
N ARG A 58 -5.33 7.65 -4.03
CA ARG A 58 -5.39 8.71 -5.03
C ARG A 58 -5.01 10.04 -4.42
N TYR A 59 -4.20 10.79 -5.14
CA TYR A 59 -3.91 12.20 -4.92
C TYR A 59 -4.01 12.91 -6.27
N PHE A 60 -5.13 13.58 -6.55
CA PHE A 60 -5.48 14.13 -7.87
C PHE A 60 -5.28 13.08 -8.97
N ASP A 61 -4.38 13.33 -9.94
CA ASP A 61 -4.08 12.40 -11.04
C ASP A 61 -3.07 11.30 -10.67
N HIS A 62 -2.49 11.36 -9.46
CA HIS A 62 -1.55 10.36 -8.99
C HIS A 62 -2.27 9.18 -8.34
N VAL A 63 -1.93 7.97 -8.79
CA VAL A 63 -2.42 6.70 -8.24
C VAL A 63 -1.25 5.96 -7.61
N LEU A 64 -1.31 5.80 -6.29
CA LEU A 64 -0.25 5.19 -5.49
C LEU A 64 -0.69 3.80 -5.03
N PRO A 65 0.05 2.74 -5.36
CA PRO A 65 -0.36 1.38 -5.01
C PRO A 65 -0.21 1.11 -3.51
N ILE A 66 -1.04 0.22 -2.99
CA ILE A 66 -0.92 -0.29 -1.63
C ILE A 66 0.03 -1.50 -1.60
N ALA A 67 0.94 -1.53 -0.65
CA ALA A 67 1.84 -2.66 -0.43
C ALA A 67 1.06 -3.91 -0.02
N PRO A 68 1.31 -5.09 -0.63
CA PRO A 68 0.46 -6.27 -0.43
C PRO A 68 0.30 -6.70 1.02
N ARG A 69 1.36 -6.66 1.83
CA ARG A 69 1.29 -7.06 3.25
C ARG A 69 0.35 -6.18 4.08
N THR A 70 0.17 -4.91 3.71
CA THR A 70 -0.71 -3.99 4.43
C THR A 70 -2.19 -4.28 4.20
N LEU A 71 -2.52 -5.05 3.15
CA LEU A 71 -3.89 -5.51 2.89
C LEU A 71 -4.45 -6.36 4.03
N ARG A 72 -3.60 -7.01 4.84
CA ARG A 72 -4.07 -7.68 6.06
C ARG A 72 -4.86 -6.71 6.96
N GLY A 73 -4.36 -5.50 7.15
CA GLY A 73 -5.00 -4.47 7.97
C GLY A 73 -6.34 -4.01 7.41
N LEU A 74 -6.46 -3.97 6.08
CA LEU A 74 -7.68 -3.58 5.37
C LEU A 74 -8.75 -4.68 5.34
N LEU A 75 -8.34 -5.94 5.24
CA LEU A 75 -9.26 -7.07 5.01
C LEU A 75 -9.67 -7.79 6.30
N ALA A 76 -8.84 -7.77 7.35
CA ALA A 76 -9.14 -8.50 8.59
C ALA A 76 -10.32 -7.90 9.39
N PRO A 77 -10.51 -6.57 9.52
CA PRO A 77 -11.67 -6.01 10.20
C PRO A 77 -13.01 -6.40 9.54
N PRO A 78 -13.20 -6.19 8.20
CA PRO A 78 -14.44 -6.61 7.55
C PRO A 78 -14.65 -8.14 7.63
N ALA A 79 -13.60 -8.95 7.49
CA ALA A 79 -13.70 -10.41 7.62
C ALA A 79 -14.32 -10.84 8.97
N ARG A 80 -13.87 -10.20 10.07
CA ARG A 80 -14.42 -10.47 11.40
C ARG A 80 -15.87 -9.97 11.54
N ARG A 81 -16.19 -8.81 10.97
CA ARG A 81 -17.51 -8.19 11.05
C ARG A 81 -18.58 -9.05 10.39
N ILE A 82 -18.30 -9.63 9.21
CA ILE A 82 -19.22 -10.48 8.47
C ILE A 82 -18.99 -11.97 8.70
N GLN A 83 -18.06 -12.34 9.58
CA GLN A 83 -17.70 -13.72 9.90
C GLN A 83 -17.32 -14.57 8.68
N SER A 84 -16.56 -13.97 7.74
CA SER A 84 -16.06 -14.64 6.53
C SER A 84 -14.69 -15.27 6.78
N ASP A 85 -14.66 -16.61 6.92
CA ASP A 85 -13.42 -17.37 7.09
C ASP A 85 -12.51 -17.27 5.86
N GLU A 86 -13.09 -17.22 4.66
CA GLU A 86 -12.33 -17.11 3.42
C GLU A 86 -11.64 -15.76 3.32
N LEU A 87 -12.34 -14.64 3.62
CA LEU A 87 -11.73 -13.31 3.65
C LEU A 87 -10.67 -13.22 4.76
N ALA A 88 -10.89 -13.83 5.92
CA ALA A 88 -9.93 -13.90 7.02
C ALA A 88 -8.66 -14.66 6.63
N PHE A 89 -8.82 -15.77 5.89
CA PHE A 89 -7.70 -16.52 5.33
C PHE A 89 -6.88 -15.66 4.35
N ILE A 90 -7.55 -15.02 3.39
CA ILE A 90 -6.90 -14.14 2.40
C ILE A 90 -6.14 -13.01 3.12
N ALA A 91 -6.76 -12.35 4.09
CA ALA A 91 -6.13 -11.29 4.89
C ALA A 91 -4.86 -11.78 5.59
N THR A 92 -4.93 -12.96 6.21
CA THR A 92 -3.80 -13.58 6.90
C THR A 92 -2.68 -13.93 5.93
N ALA A 93 -3.02 -14.48 4.78
CA ALA A 93 -2.06 -14.87 3.74
C ALA A 93 -1.32 -13.65 3.16
N TYR A 94 -2.00 -12.53 2.90
CA TYR A 94 -1.34 -11.28 2.53
C TYR A 94 -0.31 -10.82 3.59
N GLY A 95 -0.65 -10.92 4.87
CA GLY A 95 0.27 -10.57 5.96
C GLY A 95 1.49 -11.49 6.08
N ARG A 96 1.46 -12.68 5.49
CA ARG A 96 2.56 -13.66 5.49
C ARG A 96 3.46 -13.60 4.27
N LEU A 97 3.14 -12.80 3.27
CA LEU A 97 4.01 -12.60 2.10
C LEU A 97 5.44 -12.23 2.54
N PRO A 98 6.48 -12.67 1.83
CA PRO A 98 7.86 -12.26 2.12
C PRO A 98 7.99 -10.73 2.25
N TYR A 99 8.85 -10.25 3.13
CA TYR A 99 9.06 -8.81 3.30
C TYR A 99 9.64 -8.18 2.03
N ALA A 100 9.29 -6.92 1.75
CA ALA A 100 9.81 -6.17 0.61
C ALA A 100 11.33 -5.94 0.67
N THR A 101 11.95 -6.14 1.82
CA THR A 101 13.39 -6.06 2.05
C THR A 101 14.14 -7.36 1.70
N LEU A 102 13.42 -8.46 1.49
CA LEU A 102 14.01 -9.73 1.02
C LEU A 102 14.13 -9.67 -0.50
N THR A 103 15.35 -9.44 -0.97
CA THR A 103 15.67 -9.22 -2.40
C THR A 103 16.33 -10.42 -3.07
N ASP A 104 16.49 -11.53 -2.36
CA ASP A 104 16.95 -12.77 -2.98
C ASP A 104 15.92 -13.29 -4.01
N PRO A 105 16.38 -13.92 -5.11
CA PRO A 105 15.49 -14.31 -6.21
C PRO A 105 14.33 -15.22 -5.80
N ALA A 106 14.54 -16.13 -4.84
CA ALA A 106 13.52 -17.05 -4.39
C ALA A 106 12.41 -16.33 -3.64
N SER A 107 12.75 -15.44 -2.69
CA SER A 107 11.79 -14.63 -1.94
C SER A 107 11.03 -13.67 -2.84
N VAL A 108 11.68 -13.05 -3.83
CA VAL A 108 11.05 -12.18 -4.82
C VAL A 108 10.04 -12.96 -5.66
N GLU A 109 10.42 -14.14 -6.15
CA GLU A 109 9.54 -14.99 -6.96
C GLU A 109 8.33 -15.48 -6.15
N GLU A 110 8.55 -15.99 -4.94
CA GLU A 110 7.51 -16.41 -4.01
C GLU A 110 6.52 -15.27 -3.74
N ARG A 111 7.02 -14.09 -3.38
CA ARG A 111 6.20 -12.90 -3.13
C ARG A 111 5.29 -12.57 -4.32
N HIS A 112 5.85 -12.52 -5.53
CA HIS A 112 5.08 -12.16 -6.73
C HIS A 112 4.09 -13.25 -7.15
N ARG A 113 4.45 -14.52 -7.00
CA ARG A 113 3.56 -15.65 -7.26
C ARG A 113 2.37 -15.63 -6.31
N ASP A 114 2.65 -15.56 -5.00
CA ASP A 114 1.63 -15.64 -3.98
C ASP A 114 0.72 -14.40 -3.98
N GLN A 115 1.27 -13.21 -4.24
CA GLN A 115 0.47 -12.00 -4.44
C GLN A 115 -0.53 -12.17 -5.60
N ARG A 116 -0.11 -12.74 -6.74
CA ARG A 116 -1.03 -12.98 -7.88
C ARG A 116 -2.14 -13.95 -7.51
N VAL A 117 -1.80 -15.03 -6.81
CA VAL A 117 -2.78 -16.03 -6.36
C VAL A 117 -3.80 -15.41 -5.41
N LEU A 118 -3.34 -14.66 -4.41
CA LEU A 118 -4.21 -13.99 -3.44
C LEU A 118 -5.11 -12.93 -4.08
N THR A 119 -4.58 -12.16 -5.04
CA THR A 119 -5.38 -11.19 -5.79
C THR A 119 -6.48 -11.87 -6.60
N ALA A 120 -6.18 -13.01 -7.24
CA ALA A 120 -7.17 -13.78 -7.98
C ALA A 120 -8.22 -14.42 -7.06
N GLN A 121 -7.82 -14.91 -5.88
CA GLN A 121 -8.75 -15.44 -4.86
C GLN A 121 -9.68 -14.34 -4.36
N LEU A 122 -9.15 -13.15 -4.03
CA LEU A 122 -9.96 -12.02 -3.59
C LEU A 122 -10.94 -11.58 -4.69
N ALA A 123 -10.50 -11.52 -5.95
CA ALA A 123 -11.37 -11.18 -7.08
C ALA A 123 -12.56 -12.16 -7.17
N ARG A 124 -12.28 -13.45 -7.11
CA ARG A 124 -13.32 -14.49 -7.16
C ARG A 124 -14.29 -14.40 -5.97
N LEU A 125 -13.76 -14.18 -4.77
CA LEU A 125 -14.58 -14.01 -3.58
C LEU A 125 -15.53 -12.81 -3.69
N LEU A 126 -15.04 -11.68 -4.22
CA LEU A 126 -15.83 -10.48 -4.48
C LEU A 126 -16.94 -10.70 -5.52
N GLU A 127 -16.68 -11.49 -6.57
CA GLU A 127 -17.67 -11.84 -7.58
C GLU A 127 -18.77 -12.75 -7.03
N GLN A 128 -18.41 -13.69 -6.14
CA GLN A 128 -19.34 -14.67 -5.58
C GLN A 128 -20.15 -14.13 -4.40
N ASN A 129 -19.61 -13.15 -3.66
CA ASN A 129 -20.18 -12.64 -2.42
C ASN A 129 -20.20 -11.10 -2.39
N PRO A 130 -21.28 -10.47 -2.88
CA PRO A 130 -21.41 -9.01 -2.86
C PRO A 130 -21.33 -8.40 -1.45
N GLU A 131 -21.71 -9.14 -0.41
CA GLU A 131 -21.59 -8.73 0.99
C GLU A 131 -20.14 -8.49 1.41
N VAL A 132 -19.21 -9.31 0.92
CA VAL A 132 -17.76 -9.11 1.15
C VAL A 132 -17.30 -7.80 0.56
N GLY A 133 -17.73 -7.49 -0.67
CA GLY A 133 -17.42 -6.24 -1.32
C GLY A 133 -17.93 -5.04 -0.53
N ALA A 134 -19.19 -5.07 -0.10
CA ALA A 134 -19.81 -4.02 0.70
C ALA A 134 -19.09 -3.81 2.05
N ALA A 135 -18.71 -4.91 2.73
CA ALA A 135 -17.99 -4.83 3.99
C ALA A 135 -16.58 -4.22 3.84
N ILE A 136 -15.89 -4.53 2.75
CA ILE A 136 -14.58 -3.92 2.45
C ILE A 136 -14.74 -2.44 2.09
N ASP A 137 -15.75 -2.07 1.31
CA ASP A 137 -16.01 -0.67 0.93
C ASP A 137 -16.36 0.19 2.17
N GLU A 138 -17.07 -0.38 3.13
CA GLU A 138 -17.32 0.27 4.41
C GLU A 138 -16.02 0.50 5.19
N GLU A 139 -15.10 -0.47 5.19
CA GLU A 139 -13.80 -0.32 5.84
C GLU A 139 -12.94 0.75 5.16
N VAL A 140 -12.90 0.78 3.84
CA VAL A 140 -12.25 1.84 3.05
C VAL A 140 -12.82 3.22 3.41
N ALA A 141 -14.14 3.33 3.50
CA ALA A 141 -14.79 4.58 3.90
C ALA A 141 -14.47 4.97 5.36
N ASN A 142 -14.34 4.02 6.28
CA ASN A 142 -13.96 4.27 7.67
C ASN A 142 -12.53 4.81 7.75
N ILE A 143 -11.58 4.21 7.03
CA ILE A 143 -10.19 4.67 6.97
C ILE A 143 -10.11 6.09 6.39
N ASN A 144 -10.87 6.40 5.35
CA ASN A 144 -10.89 7.74 4.76
C ASN A 144 -11.47 8.82 5.69
N ARG A 145 -12.30 8.44 6.67
CA ARG A 145 -12.85 9.38 7.67
C ARG A 145 -11.95 9.55 8.89
N ASP A 146 -11.03 8.64 9.11
CA ASP A 146 -10.09 8.65 10.24
C ASP A 146 -8.69 9.01 9.75
N VAL A 147 -8.29 10.27 9.96
CA VAL A 147 -6.99 10.81 9.55
C VAL A 147 -5.84 9.97 10.08
N ASP A 148 -5.92 9.52 11.33
CA ASP A 148 -4.87 8.71 11.95
C ASP A 148 -4.81 7.29 11.36
N ALA A 149 -5.95 6.72 10.96
CA ALA A 149 -5.98 5.42 10.31
C ALA A 149 -5.37 5.49 8.90
N LEU A 150 -5.69 6.54 8.15
CA LEU A 150 -5.12 6.77 6.82
C LEU A 150 -3.62 7.06 6.92
N ASP A 151 -3.18 7.85 7.90
CA ASP A 151 -1.77 8.11 8.16
C ASP A 151 -1.00 6.82 8.44
N ARG A 152 -1.48 5.99 9.37
CA ARG A 152 -0.86 4.67 9.66
C ARG A 152 -0.78 3.78 8.42
N LEU A 153 -1.80 3.80 7.56
CA LEU A 153 -1.78 3.06 6.31
C LEU A 153 -0.68 3.57 5.37
N LEU A 154 -0.55 4.89 5.21
CA LEU A 154 0.44 5.53 4.35
C LEU A 154 1.87 5.32 4.87
N GLU A 155 2.07 5.38 6.19
CA GLU A 155 3.35 5.11 6.85
C GLU A 155 3.82 3.65 6.67
N ALA A 156 2.90 2.72 6.41
CA ALA A 156 3.23 1.32 6.16
C ALA A 156 3.62 1.02 4.70
N GLN A 157 3.61 2.02 3.80
CA GLN A 157 3.93 1.81 2.39
C GLN A 157 5.44 1.82 2.13
N ASN A 158 5.85 1.31 0.95
CA ASN A 158 7.23 1.32 0.48
C ASN A 158 7.64 2.65 -0.17
N TYR A 159 6.89 3.70 0.08
CA TYR A 159 7.14 5.06 -0.38
C TYR A 159 6.72 6.07 0.67
N ARG A 160 7.21 7.30 0.52
CA ARG A 160 6.74 8.48 1.27
C ARG A 160 6.34 9.56 0.29
N VAL A 161 5.18 10.15 0.51
CA VAL A 161 4.75 11.33 -0.24
C VAL A 161 5.25 12.59 0.47
N ALA A 162 5.77 13.54 -0.28
CA ALA A 162 6.35 14.76 0.26
C ALA A 162 5.94 15.99 -0.54
N TYR A 163 6.00 17.15 0.11
CA TYR A 163 5.80 18.43 -0.55
C TYR A 163 6.94 18.70 -1.53
N TRP A 164 6.61 18.94 -2.79
CA TRP A 164 7.60 19.06 -3.86
C TRP A 164 8.65 20.17 -3.65
N ARG A 165 8.29 21.25 -2.93
CA ARG A 165 9.23 22.36 -2.65
C ARG A 165 10.23 22.06 -1.55
N THR A 166 9.91 21.18 -0.60
CA THR A 166 10.83 20.77 0.47
C THR A 166 11.78 19.67 0.02
N ALA A 167 11.35 18.80 -0.88
CA ALA A 167 12.19 17.76 -1.45
C ALA A 167 13.44 18.31 -2.19
N GLY A 168 13.36 19.51 -2.76
CA GLY A 168 14.51 20.17 -3.39
C GLY A 168 15.60 20.66 -2.42
N ARG A 169 15.33 20.71 -1.10
CA ARG A 169 16.31 21.03 -0.06
C ARG A 169 16.90 19.79 0.62
N GLU A 170 16.19 18.66 0.55
CA GLU A 170 16.62 17.37 1.11
C GLU A 170 17.36 16.50 0.08
N LEU A 171 17.17 16.79 -1.21
CA LEU A 171 17.96 16.21 -2.30
C LEU A 171 19.13 17.14 -2.61
N ASP A 172 20.15 17.13 -1.75
CA ASP A 172 21.44 17.71 -2.08
C ASP A 172 22.07 16.85 -3.19
N TYR A 173 21.93 17.32 -4.43
CA TYR A 173 22.67 16.81 -5.58
C TYR A 173 24.15 17.15 -5.35
N ARG A 174 24.92 16.21 -4.87
CA ARG A 174 26.38 16.19 -5.04
C ARG A 174 26.77 15.34 -6.22
#